data_7ce9438295aec254e265f250f5894a04
#
_entry.id   7ce9438295aec254e265f250f5894a04
#
_cell.length_a   1.000
_cell.length_b   1.000
_cell.length_c   1.000
_cell.angle_alpha   90.00
_cell.angle_beta   90.00
_cell.angle_gamma   90.00
#
_symmetry.space_group_name_H-M   'P 1'
#
loop_
_entity.id
_entity.type
_entity.pdbx_description
1 polymer ?
#
loop_
_entity_poly.entity_id
_entity_poly.type
_entity_poly.pdbx_seq_one_letter_code
_entity_poly.pdbx_strand_id
1 'polypeptide(L)'
;MSGKSTLQPKTIFPNLPAIAGVRLAAIAAGVRYTGRDDLLLVEFAQGTRVAGVLTRSQTPGAPVKWCRKLLPKGQARGLVVNSGNANVFTGRSGEVVVSRTAKAAAEIDPHSRSLY
;
A
#
# COMPACT_ATOMS: atom_id res chain seq x y z
N MET A 1 24.57 -23.74 22.91
CA MET A 1 25.35 -23.09 21.83
C MET A 1 24.55 -23.15 20.56
N SER A 2 23.84 -22.10 20.25
CA SER A 2 23.09 -22.02 19.01
C SER A 2 23.88 -21.19 18.00
N GLY A 3 24.60 -21.84 17.13
CA GLY A 3 25.16 -21.23 15.94
C GLY A 3 24.02 -20.89 15.00
N LYS A 4 23.46 -19.69 15.09
CA LYS A 4 22.54 -19.17 14.09
C LYS A 4 23.36 -18.68 12.90
N SER A 5 23.59 -19.59 11.96
CA SER A 5 23.95 -19.19 10.60
C SER A 5 22.75 -18.46 10.01
N THR A 6 22.68 -17.18 10.17
CA THR A 6 21.78 -16.34 9.41
C THR A 6 22.46 -15.91 8.11
N LEU A 7 22.65 -16.85 7.22
CA LEU A 7 22.87 -16.54 5.82
C LEU A 7 21.53 -16.19 5.18
N GLN A 8 20.98 -15.07 5.59
CA GLN A 8 20.00 -14.40 4.75
C GLN A 8 20.77 -13.78 3.59
N PRO A 9 20.48 -14.13 2.34
CA PRO A 9 21.09 -13.46 1.23
C PRO A 9 20.79 -11.97 1.36
N LYS A 10 21.85 -11.16 1.42
CA LYS A 10 21.72 -9.72 1.44
C LYS A 10 21.05 -9.32 0.12
N THR A 11 19.76 -9.06 0.15
CA THR A 11 19.04 -8.60 -1.04
C THR A 11 19.62 -7.25 -1.44
N ILE A 12 20.43 -7.24 -2.47
CA ILE A 12 20.97 -6.00 -3.04
C ILE A 12 19.90 -5.50 -4.00
N PHE A 13 19.18 -4.46 -3.62
CA PHE A 13 18.28 -3.78 -4.53
C PHE A 13 19.08 -2.94 -5.51
N PRO A 14 18.77 -2.96 -6.80
CA PRO A 14 19.39 -2.08 -7.77
C PRO A 14 19.06 -0.62 -7.43
N ASN A 15 20.00 0.27 -7.72
CA ASN A 15 19.73 1.71 -7.61
C ASN A 15 18.82 2.10 -8.77
N LEU A 16 17.54 2.35 -8.47
CA LEU A 16 16.54 2.70 -9.48
C LEU A 16 16.52 4.22 -9.69
N PRO A 17 16.43 4.69 -10.94
CA PRO A 17 16.29 6.11 -11.21
C PRO A 17 14.95 6.64 -10.72
N ALA A 18 14.91 7.94 -10.41
CA ALA A 18 13.66 8.62 -10.11
C ALA A 18 12.74 8.60 -11.35
N ILE A 19 11.45 8.38 -11.10
CA ILE A 19 10.42 8.40 -12.14
C ILE A 19 9.68 9.75 -12.06
N ALA A 20 9.66 10.49 -13.15
CA ALA A 20 8.93 11.74 -13.20
C ALA A 20 7.43 11.53 -12.93
N GLY A 21 6.87 12.37 -12.05
CA GLY A 21 5.47 12.27 -11.67
C GLY A 21 5.16 11.21 -10.59
N VAL A 22 6.17 10.59 -10.01
CA VAL A 22 6.03 9.65 -8.89
C VAL A 22 6.84 10.13 -7.70
N ARG A 23 6.20 10.25 -6.54
CA ARG A 23 6.86 10.51 -5.25
C ARG A 23 6.60 9.35 -4.31
N LEU A 24 7.60 8.97 -3.54
CA LEU A 24 7.55 7.83 -2.61
C LEU A 24 7.94 8.29 -1.22
N ALA A 25 7.25 7.79 -0.21
CA ALA A 25 7.64 7.91 1.18
C ALA A 25 7.35 6.58 1.90
N ALA A 26 8.37 6.04 2.56
CA ALA A 26 8.22 4.86 3.40
C ALA A 26 8.58 5.22 4.84
N ILE A 27 7.82 4.67 5.79
CA ILE A 27 8.02 4.92 7.21
C ILE A 27 7.79 3.66 8.04
N ALA A 28 8.43 3.61 9.19
CA ALA A 28 8.14 2.66 10.25
C ALA A 28 6.94 3.17 11.07
N ALA A 29 5.72 2.87 10.60
CA ALA A 29 4.49 3.31 11.24
C ALA A 29 4.07 2.44 12.44
N GLY A 30 4.72 1.29 12.64
CA GLY A 30 4.41 0.37 13.73
C GLY A 30 3.09 -0.37 13.54
N VAL A 31 2.68 -0.63 12.30
CA VAL A 31 1.45 -1.38 11.99
C VAL A 31 1.50 -2.77 12.61
N ARG A 32 2.62 -3.44 12.53
CA ARG A 32 2.87 -4.74 13.17
C ARG A 32 4.29 -4.90 13.68
N TYR A 33 5.26 -4.28 13.04
CA TYR A 33 6.67 -4.46 13.31
C TYR A 33 7.28 -3.19 13.93
N THR A 34 8.36 -3.35 14.67
CA THR A 34 9.14 -2.25 15.23
C THR A 34 10.47 -2.15 14.49
N GLY A 35 10.90 -0.92 14.17
CA GLY A 35 12.24 -0.66 13.63
C GLY A 35 12.44 -1.02 12.16
N ARG A 36 11.37 -1.21 11.38
CA ARG A 36 11.43 -1.37 9.93
C ARG A 36 10.26 -0.67 9.26
N ASP A 37 10.46 -0.25 8.04
CA ASP A 37 9.40 0.37 7.24
C ASP A 37 8.27 -0.64 6.99
N ASP A 38 7.06 -0.25 7.32
CA ASP A 38 5.85 -1.07 7.18
C ASP A 38 4.68 -0.31 6.54
N LEU A 39 4.89 0.94 6.20
CA LEU A 39 3.93 1.77 5.48
C LEU A 39 4.62 2.52 4.34
N LEU A 40 4.08 2.39 3.13
CA LEU A 40 4.51 3.10 1.94
C LEU A 40 3.36 3.96 1.42
N LEU A 41 3.64 5.21 1.14
CA LEU A 41 2.78 6.11 0.38
C LEU A 41 3.44 6.43 -0.95
N VAL A 42 2.70 6.23 -2.02
CA VAL A 42 3.09 6.62 -3.38
C VAL A 42 2.12 7.69 -3.85
N GLU A 43 2.65 8.79 -4.34
CA GLU A 43 1.88 9.85 -4.98
C GLU A 43 2.15 9.87 -6.47
N PHE A 44 1.11 10.03 -7.26
CA PHE A 44 1.16 10.07 -8.71
C PHE A 44 0.76 11.43 -9.25
N ALA A 45 1.40 11.84 -10.35
CA ALA A 45 0.99 13.03 -11.10
C ALA A 45 -0.47 12.91 -11.56
N GLN A 46 -1.11 14.08 -11.72
CA GLN A 46 -2.47 14.15 -12.24
C GLN A 46 -2.57 13.48 -13.61
N GLY A 47 -3.65 12.73 -13.83
CA GLY A 47 -3.88 12.00 -15.08
C GLY A 47 -3.21 10.63 -15.16
N THR A 48 -2.51 10.19 -14.10
CA THR A 48 -1.92 8.86 -14.06
C THR A 48 -3.00 7.80 -14.25
N ARG A 49 -2.75 6.91 -15.20
CA ARG A 49 -3.61 5.76 -15.47
C ARG A 49 -3.19 4.57 -14.62
N VAL A 50 -4.18 3.82 -14.15
CA VAL A 50 -3.96 2.62 -13.37
C VAL A 50 -4.80 1.47 -13.91
N ALA A 51 -4.20 0.29 -13.95
CA ALA A 51 -4.87 -0.97 -14.25
C ALA A 51 -4.29 -2.05 -13.36
N GLY A 52 -5.05 -3.09 -13.12
CA GLY A 52 -4.61 -4.19 -12.27
C GLY A 52 -5.51 -5.38 -12.33
N VAL A 53 -5.02 -6.47 -11.76
CA VAL A 53 -5.76 -7.71 -11.57
C VAL A 53 -5.88 -8.00 -10.08
N LEU A 54 -7.00 -8.57 -9.68
CA LEU A 54 -7.30 -8.86 -8.29
C LEU A 54 -7.62 -10.35 -8.14
N THR A 55 -7.39 -10.88 -6.95
CA THR A 55 -7.72 -12.26 -6.62
C THR A 55 -9.20 -12.57 -6.88
N ARG A 56 -9.49 -13.81 -7.29
CA ARG A 56 -10.85 -14.36 -7.38
C ARG A 56 -11.30 -15.06 -6.10
N SER A 57 -10.51 -14.99 -5.02
CA SER A 57 -10.88 -15.58 -3.74
C SER A 57 -12.29 -15.13 -3.33
N GLN A 58 -13.07 -16.05 -2.76
CA GLN A 58 -14.37 -15.74 -2.18
C GLN A 58 -14.26 -14.99 -0.85
N THR A 59 -13.07 -14.99 -0.25
CA THR A 59 -12.76 -14.31 1.02
C THR A 59 -11.66 -13.25 0.84
N PRO A 60 -11.87 -12.24 -0.04
CA PRO A 60 -10.86 -11.22 -0.26
C PRO A 60 -10.73 -10.31 0.96
N GLY A 61 -9.52 -9.84 1.22
CA GLY A 61 -9.29 -8.83 2.24
C GLY A 61 -9.99 -7.50 1.93
N ALA A 62 -10.18 -6.67 2.95
CA ALA A 62 -10.81 -5.36 2.80
C ALA A 62 -10.11 -4.45 1.77
N PRO A 63 -8.77 -4.40 1.68
CA PRO A 63 -8.09 -3.64 0.64
C PRO A 63 -8.42 -4.10 -0.78
N VAL A 64 -8.57 -5.42 -0.99
CA VAL A 64 -8.95 -5.97 -2.31
C VAL A 64 -10.35 -5.51 -2.71
N LYS A 65 -11.30 -5.53 -1.76
CA LYS A 65 -12.67 -5.04 -2.00
C LYS A 65 -12.68 -3.55 -2.34
N TRP A 66 -11.85 -2.76 -1.65
CA TRP A 66 -11.67 -1.34 -1.90
C TRP A 66 -11.14 -1.08 -3.32
N CYS A 67 -10.02 -1.69 -3.68
CA CYS A 67 -9.43 -1.56 -5.01
C CYS A 67 -10.38 -2.01 -6.11
N ARG A 68 -11.14 -3.09 -5.90
CA ARG A 68 -12.12 -3.58 -6.89
C ARG A 68 -13.19 -2.54 -7.25
N LYS A 69 -13.57 -1.70 -6.30
CA LYS A 69 -14.53 -0.60 -6.54
C LYS A 69 -13.90 0.56 -7.30
N LEU A 70 -12.60 0.79 -7.13
CA LEU A 70 -11.92 1.98 -7.65
C LEU A 70 -11.22 1.74 -8.98
N LEU A 71 -10.62 0.57 -9.21
CA LEU A 71 -9.87 0.25 -10.43
C LEU A 71 -10.65 0.51 -11.73
N PRO A 72 -11.97 0.28 -11.83
CA PRO A 72 -12.71 0.60 -13.05
C PRO A 72 -12.67 2.07 -13.46
N LYS A 73 -12.34 2.99 -12.56
CA LYS A 73 -12.14 4.42 -12.88
C LYS A 73 -10.90 4.65 -13.73
N GLY A 74 -9.93 3.73 -13.71
CA GLY A 74 -8.73 3.76 -14.53
C GLY A 74 -7.74 4.88 -14.22
N GLN A 75 -7.91 5.59 -13.10
CA GLN A 75 -7.04 6.69 -12.69
C GLN A 75 -6.78 6.62 -11.18
N ALA A 76 -5.56 6.97 -10.78
CA ALA A 76 -5.17 7.09 -9.37
C ALA A 76 -4.27 8.30 -9.14
N ARG A 77 -4.38 8.88 -7.96
CA ARG A 77 -3.49 9.94 -7.46
C ARG A 77 -2.52 9.43 -6.41
N GLY A 78 -2.82 8.31 -5.81
CA GLY A 78 -1.96 7.72 -4.80
C GLY A 78 -2.21 6.24 -4.58
N LEU A 79 -1.24 5.60 -3.93
CA LEU A 79 -1.29 4.22 -3.49
C LEU A 79 -0.73 4.15 -2.09
N VAL A 80 -1.45 3.48 -1.20
CA VAL A 80 -0.98 3.16 0.15
C VAL A 80 -0.75 1.67 0.24
N VAL A 81 0.42 1.28 0.71
CA VAL A 81 0.76 -0.13 0.96
C VAL A 81 1.20 -0.28 2.41
N ASN A 82 0.57 -1.18 3.13
CA ASN A 82 1.02 -1.56 4.46
C ASN A 82 1.52 -3.01 4.47
N SER A 83 2.44 -3.29 5.38
CA SER A 83 3.01 -4.62 5.60
C SER A 83 2.60 -5.15 6.98
N GLY A 84 2.33 -6.47 7.06
CA GLY A 84 2.09 -7.16 8.32
C GLY A 84 0.64 -7.23 8.79
N ASN A 85 -0.30 -6.56 8.13
CA ASN A 85 -1.73 -6.68 8.42
C ASN A 85 -2.54 -6.65 7.12
N ALA A 86 -3.06 -7.80 6.73
CA ALA A 86 -3.78 -7.98 5.46
C ALA A 86 -5.27 -7.61 5.53
N ASN A 87 -5.83 -7.32 6.70
CA ASN A 87 -7.27 -7.05 6.91
C ASN A 87 -8.19 -8.11 6.24
N VAL A 88 -7.84 -9.38 6.41
CA VAL A 88 -8.65 -10.53 5.98
C VAL A 88 -9.49 -11.02 7.15
N PHE A 89 -10.73 -11.42 6.88
CA PHE A 89 -11.69 -11.86 7.91
C PHE A 89 -11.97 -10.82 9.03
N THR A 90 -11.80 -9.55 8.73
CA THR A 90 -12.02 -8.45 9.68
C THR A 90 -13.40 -7.81 9.55
N GLY A 91 -14.21 -8.25 8.60
CA GLY A 91 -15.57 -7.77 8.39
C GLY A 91 -15.64 -6.25 8.21
N ARG A 92 -16.67 -5.64 8.78
CA ARG A 92 -16.91 -4.19 8.67
C ARG A 92 -15.78 -3.36 9.28
N SER A 93 -15.12 -3.84 10.34
CA SER A 93 -14.00 -3.12 10.96
C SER A 93 -12.82 -2.96 10.01
N GLY A 94 -12.50 -3.98 9.22
CA GLY A 94 -11.46 -3.91 8.19
C GLY A 94 -11.78 -2.91 7.08
N GLU A 95 -13.05 -2.84 6.65
CA GLU A 95 -13.50 -1.85 5.66
C GLU A 95 -13.37 -0.41 6.19
N VAL A 96 -13.71 -0.20 7.46
CA VAL A 96 -13.53 1.11 8.13
C VAL A 96 -12.05 1.50 8.17
N VAL A 97 -11.16 0.57 8.54
CA VAL A 97 -9.71 0.83 8.58
C VAL A 97 -9.19 1.23 7.20
N VAL A 98 -9.54 0.51 6.15
CA VAL A 98 -9.14 0.83 4.77
C VAL A 98 -9.64 2.21 4.36
N SER A 99 -10.91 2.51 4.59
CA SER A 99 -11.50 3.81 4.27
C SER A 99 -10.82 4.96 5.00
N ARG A 100 -10.53 4.79 6.30
CA ARG A 100 -9.83 5.80 7.11
C ARG A 100 -8.39 6.01 6.64
N THR A 101 -7.70 4.92 6.29
CA THR A 101 -6.33 5.00 5.75
C THR A 101 -6.30 5.75 4.42
N ALA A 102 -7.21 5.44 3.51
CA ALA A 102 -7.32 6.14 2.24
C ALA A 102 -7.64 7.64 2.44
N LYS A 103 -8.54 7.96 3.36
CA LYS A 103 -8.88 9.35 3.69
C LYS A 103 -7.69 10.10 4.26
N ALA A 104 -6.98 9.52 5.23
CA ALA A 104 -5.81 10.15 5.83
C ALA A 104 -4.70 10.41 4.79
N ALA A 105 -4.47 9.46 3.89
CA ALA A 105 -3.52 9.65 2.80
C ALA A 105 -3.96 10.75 1.82
N ALA A 106 -5.26 10.89 1.54
CA ALA A 106 -5.80 11.97 0.71
C ALA A 106 -5.62 13.35 1.33
N GLU A 107 -5.60 13.43 2.66
CA GLU A 107 -5.38 14.71 3.38
C GLU A 107 -3.92 15.19 3.29
N ILE A 108 -2.97 14.28 3.07
CA ILE A 108 -1.54 14.62 2.89
C ILE A 108 -1.33 15.37 1.57
N ASP A 109 -2.07 15.00 0.52
CA ASP A 109 -2.09 15.73 -0.75
C ASP A 109 -3.50 16.26 -1.02
N PRO A 110 -3.74 17.59 -0.85
CA PRO A 110 -5.05 18.20 -1.10
C PRO A 110 -5.57 18.02 -2.53
N HIS A 111 -4.69 17.68 -3.47
CA HIS A 111 -5.05 17.43 -4.87
C HIS A 111 -5.37 15.97 -5.16
N SER A 112 -5.14 15.06 -4.21
CA SER A 112 -5.38 13.63 -4.40
C SER A 112 -6.76 13.21 -3.89
N ARG A 113 -7.80 13.48 -4.65
CA ARG A 113 -9.16 13.04 -4.31
C ARG A 113 -9.46 11.59 -4.66
N SER A 114 -8.51 10.87 -5.24
CA SER A 114 -8.68 9.46 -5.63
C SER A 114 -7.47 8.66 -5.19
N LEU A 115 -7.59 7.97 -4.06
CA LEU A 115 -6.58 7.04 -3.55
C LEU A 115 -7.06 5.60 -3.64
N TYR A 116 -6.17 4.75 -4.06
CA TYR A 116 -6.33 3.30 -4.05
C TYR A 116 -5.61 2.67 -2.87
#